data_c268ec60b8a76cca8434bc12bbca8454
#
_entry.id   c268ec60b8a76cca8434bc12bbca8454
#
_cell.length_a   1.000
_cell.length_b   1.000
_cell.length_c   1.000
_cell.angle_alpha   90.00
_cell.angle_beta   90.00
_cell.angle_gamma   90.00
#
_symmetry.space_group_name_H-M   'P 1'
#
loop_
_entity.id
_entity.type
_entity.pdbx_description
1 polymer ?
#
loop_
_entity_poly.entity_id
_entity_poly.type
_entity_poly.pdbx_seq_one_letter_code
_entity_poly.pdbx_strand_id
1 'polypeptide(L)'
;MKLERKHPRLKEYDYSLPGYYYVTICTADESVCLSRVGWEHEPNVARVVLTEEGEIAREQLFALEQRYPYVRIDKYVIMPNHIHVIIELKMMPISEKRADLMAILCAYKSLATRQLNQVFQTPGKKWFQTSFYETVLRNEAAYRECWRYIDENPVKLLLGYHR
;
A
#
# COMPACT_ATOMS: atom_id res chain seq x y z
N MET A 1 8.55 5.58 -15.93
CA MET A 1 7.96 6.93 -15.76
C MET A 1 7.93 7.26 -14.28
N LYS A 2 8.66 8.26 -13.81
CA LYS A 2 8.48 8.75 -12.43
C LYS A 2 7.10 9.38 -12.35
N LEU A 3 6.20 8.78 -11.59
CA LEU A 3 4.93 9.39 -11.24
C LEU A 3 5.26 10.70 -10.48
N GLU A 4 5.05 11.83 -11.12
CA GLU A 4 5.10 13.11 -10.41
C GLU A 4 4.04 13.10 -9.31
N ARG A 5 4.43 13.50 -8.11
CA ARG A 5 3.50 13.68 -7.01
C ARG A 5 2.45 14.73 -7.41
N LYS A 6 1.22 14.29 -7.70
CA LYS A 6 0.09 15.21 -7.91
C LYS A 6 -0.19 16.08 -6.69
N HIS A 7 0.17 15.60 -5.49
CA HIS A 7 0.01 16.31 -4.22
C HIS A 7 1.28 16.16 -3.40
N PRO A 8 2.03 17.25 -3.17
CA PRO A 8 3.19 17.19 -2.29
C PRO A 8 2.74 16.82 -0.87
N ARG A 9 3.63 16.13 -0.13
CA ARG A 9 3.41 15.88 1.30
C ARG A 9 3.14 17.21 2.00
N LEU A 10 2.10 17.25 2.82
CA LEU A 10 1.75 18.44 3.60
C LEU A 10 2.85 18.70 4.62
N LYS A 11 3.58 19.81 4.46
CA LYS A 11 4.79 20.11 5.25
C LYS A 11 4.50 20.29 6.75
N GLU A 12 3.30 20.74 7.09
CA GLU A 12 2.89 21.05 8.47
C GLU A 12 1.86 20.06 9.02
N TYR A 13 1.58 18.97 8.31
CA TYR A 13 0.63 17.98 8.78
C TYR A 13 1.32 16.93 9.66
N ASP A 14 0.73 16.69 10.82
CA ASP A 14 1.19 15.63 11.73
C ASP A 14 0.62 14.26 11.31
N TYR A 15 1.43 13.46 10.63
CA TYR A 15 1.08 12.11 10.16
C TYR A 15 1.01 11.06 11.28
N SER A 16 1.11 11.47 12.55
CA SER A 16 0.80 10.62 13.70
C SER A 16 -0.66 10.75 14.17
N LEU A 17 -1.41 11.72 13.63
CA LEU A 17 -2.80 11.93 13.99
C LEU A 17 -3.69 10.74 13.63
N PRO A 18 -4.69 10.43 14.49
CA PRO A 18 -5.71 9.45 14.13
C PRO A 18 -6.44 9.83 12.85
N GLY A 19 -6.79 8.84 12.05
CA GLY A 19 -7.51 9.04 10.80
C GLY A 19 -7.20 7.98 9.77
N TYR A 20 -7.69 8.22 8.56
CA TYR A 20 -7.53 7.34 7.42
C TYR A 20 -6.55 7.95 6.43
N TYR A 21 -5.62 7.13 5.96
CA TYR A 21 -4.58 7.52 5.03
C TYR A 21 -4.59 6.60 3.83
N TYR A 22 -4.70 7.16 2.65
CA TYR A 22 -4.55 6.41 1.40
C TYR A 22 -3.08 6.43 0.99
N VAL A 23 -2.53 5.25 0.73
CA VAL A 23 -1.10 5.08 0.42
C VAL A 23 -0.93 4.24 -0.85
N THR A 24 0.02 4.64 -1.68
CA THR A 24 0.50 3.86 -2.82
C THR A 24 1.98 3.56 -2.66
N ILE A 25 2.32 2.27 -2.68
CA ILE A 25 3.69 1.77 -2.59
C ILE A 25 4.04 1.09 -3.91
N CYS A 26 5.04 1.60 -4.61
CA CYS A 26 5.45 1.07 -5.92
C CYS A 26 6.67 0.15 -5.78
N THR A 27 6.72 -0.87 -6.62
CA THR A 27 7.91 -1.72 -6.77
C THR A 27 9.09 -0.92 -7.35
N ALA A 28 10.31 -1.34 -7.05
CA ALA A 28 11.50 -0.78 -7.67
C ALA A 28 11.47 -1.04 -9.19
N ASP A 29 11.87 -0.04 -9.96
CA ASP A 29 11.91 -0.11 -11.43
C ASP A 29 10.58 -0.54 -12.09
N GLU A 30 9.46 -0.30 -11.41
CA GLU A 30 8.11 -0.68 -11.88
C GLU A 30 7.99 -2.19 -12.19
N SER A 31 8.76 -3.04 -11.51
CA SER A 31 8.77 -4.49 -11.69
C SER A 31 7.40 -5.11 -11.49
N VAL A 32 6.92 -5.85 -12.46
CA VAL A 32 5.66 -6.61 -12.42
C VAL A 32 5.91 -7.96 -11.75
N CYS A 33 5.88 -7.98 -10.42
CA CYS A 33 6.25 -9.16 -9.64
C CYS A 33 5.26 -9.56 -8.53
N LEU A 34 4.34 -8.68 -8.13
CA LEU A 34 3.53 -8.92 -6.94
C LEU A 34 2.24 -9.71 -7.23
N SER A 35 1.66 -9.53 -8.39
CA SER A 35 0.41 -10.21 -8.74
C SER A 35 0.22 -10.36 -10.25
N ARG A 36 -0.78 -11.14 -10.60
CA ARG A 36 -1.33 -11.23 -11.95
C ARG A 36 -2.80 -10.88 -11.89
N VAL A 37 -3.27 -10.10 -12.84
CA VAL A 37 -4.67 -9.69 -12.94
C VAL A 37 -5.25 -10.28 -14.23
N GLY A 38 -6.41 -10.90 -14.13
CA GLY A 38 -7.11 -11.50 -15.26
C GLY A 38 -8.62 -11.42 -15.08
N TRP A 39 -9.37 -11.70 -16.14
CA TRP A 39 -10.82 -11.82 -16.05
C TRP A 39 -11.23 -13.14 -15.41
N GLU A 40 -12.24 -13.10 -14.54
CA GLU A 40 -12.96 -14.31 -14.16
C GLU A 40 -13.93 -14.73 -15.29
N HIS A 41 -14.61 -15.85 -15.10
CA HIS A 41 -15.52 -16.43 -16.11
C HIS A 41 -16.68 -15.51 -16.51
N GLU A 42 -16.99 -14.50 -15.69
CA GLU A 42 -18.00 -13.50 -15.97
C GLU A 42 -17.36 -12.21 -16.48
N PRO A 43 -17.94 -11.56 -17.53
CA PRO A 43 -17.42 -10.29 -18.01
C PRO A 43 -17.51 -9.21 -16.92
N ASN A 44 -16.48 -8.40 -16.80
CA ASN A 44 -16.32 -7.28 -15.87
C ASN A 44 -15.94 -7.64 -14.42
N VAL A 45 -15.68 -8.89 -14.10
CA VAL A 45 -15.09 -9.28 -12.81
C VAL A 45 -13.62 -9.57 -12.99
N ALA A 46 -12.77 -8.78 -12.37
CA ALA A 46 -11.32 -9.00 -12.38
C ALA A 46 -10.90 -9.84 -11.17
N ARG A 47 -10.00 -10.76 -11.42
CA ARG A 47 -9.35 -11.55 -10.38
C ARG A 47 -7.89 -11.16 -10.23
N VAL A 48 -7.48 -10.91 -9.01
CA VAL A 48 -6.08 -10.70 -8.64
C VAL A 48 -5.53 -11.99 -8.01
N VAL A 49 -4.48 -12.52 -8.59
CA VAL A 49 -3.78 -13.71 -8.06
C VAL A 49 -2.39 -13.26 -7.63
N LEU A 50 -2.10 -13.37 -6.34
CA LEU A 50 -0.80 -13.00 -5.81
C LEU A 50 0.26 -14.02 -6.23
N THR A 51 1.46 -13.50 -6.48
CA THR A 51 2.68 -14.31 -6.59
C THR A 51 3.21 -14.62 -5.18
N GLU A 52 4.27 -15.40 -5.07
CA GLU A 52 4.94 -15.62 -3.79
C GLU A 52 5.44 -14.28 -3.21
N GLU A 53 5.99 -13.39 -4.05
CA GLU A 53 6.38 -12.04 -3.65
C GLU A 53 5.19 -11.22 -3.14
N GLY A 54 4.06 -11.31 -3.81
CA GLY A 54 2.83 -10.64 -3.41
C GLY A 54 2.26 -11.17 -2.09
N GLU A 55 2.34 -12.46 -1.85
CA GLU A 55 1.92 -13.07 -0.57
C GLU A 55 2.80 -12.57 0.59
N ILE A 56 4.11 -12.52 0.41
CA ILE A 56 5.02 -11.95 1.40
C ILE A 56 4.71 -10.48 1.66
N ALA A 57 4.48 -9.71 0.59
CA ALA A 57 4.11 -8.30 0.72
C ALA A 57 2.81 -8.11 1.51
N ARG A 58 1.81 -8.97 1.28
CA ARG A 58 0.54 -8.98 2.02
C ARG A 58 0.74 -9.34 3.49
N GLU A 59 1.45 -10.41 3.77
CA GLU A 59 1.73 -10.86 5.14
C GLU A 59 2.41 -9.76 5.97
N GLN A 60 3.40 -9.09 5.39
CA GLN A 60 4.09 -8.00 6.06
C GLN A 60 3.19 -6.76 6.23
N LEU A 61 2.24 -6.54 5.32
CA LEU A 61 1.28 -5.46 5.47
C LEU A 61 0.38 -5.69 6.70
N PHE A 62 -0.15 -6.89 6.86
CA PHE A 62 -0.95 -7.24 8.04
C PHE A 62 -0.14 -7.39 9.33
N ALA A 63 1.14 -7.72 9.23
CA ALA A 63 2.04 -7.74 10.39
C ALA A 63 2.19 -6.35 11.04
N LEU A 64 1.90 -5.27 10.31
CA LEU A 64 1.86 -3.92 10.87
C LEU A 64 0.82 -3.78 12.00
N GLU A 65 -0.31 -4.46 11.90
CA GLU A 65 -1.36 -4.43 12.94
C GLU A 65 -0.89 -5.07 14.25
N GLN A 66 -0.01 -6.06 14.19
CA GLN A 66 0.60 -6.68 15.37
C GLN A 66 1.71 -5.83 15.95
N ARG A 67 2.50 -5.19 15.07
CA ARG A 67 3.62 -4.34 15.48
C ARG A 67 3.16 -3.00 16.07
N TYR A 68 2.08 -2.46 15.54
CA TYR A 68 1.50 -1.19 15.94
C TYR A 68 0.02 -1.37 16.27
N PRO A 69 -0.35 -1.53 17.55
CA PRO A 69 -1.74 -1.84 17.95
C PRO A 69 -2.79 -0.83 17.49
N TYR A 70 -2.37 0.40 17.15
CA TYR A 70 -3.23 1.46 16.64
C TYR A 70 -3.34 1.50 15.10
N VAL A 71 -2.64 0.62 14.41
CA VAL A 71 -2.72 0.49 12.95
C VAL A 71 -3.77 -0.54 12.58
N ARG A 72 -4.61 -0.22 11.60
CA ARG A 72 -5.52 -1.16 10.95
C ARG A 72 -5.40 -1.03 9.44
N ILE A 73 -5.31 -2.15 8.77
CA ILE A 73 -5.40 -2.24 7.29
C ILE A 73 -6.87 -2.30 6.93
N ASP A 74 -7.40 -1.21 6.41
CA ASP A 74 -8.84 -1.06 6.17
C ASP A 74 -9.26 -1.61 4.81
N LYS A 75 -8.59 -1.20 3.76
CA LYS A 75 -8.81 -1.67 2.38
C LYS A 75 -7.48 -1.73 1.65
N TYR A 76 -7.29 -2.73 0.81
CA TYR A 76 -6.07 -2.81 -0.01
C TYR A 76 -6.32 -3.55 -1.32
N VAL A 77 -5.40 -3.35 -2.26
CA VAL A 77 -5.22 -4.19 -3.44
C VAL A 77 -3.74 -4.27 -3.76
N ILE A 78 -3.26 -5.46 -4.06
CA ILE A 78 -1.88 -5.70 -4.51
C ILE A 78 -1.91 -5.90 -6.02
N MET A 79 -1.55 -4.85 -6.73
CA MET A 79 -1.45 -4.81 -8.18
C MET A 79 -0.10 -5.41 -8.63
N PRO A 80 0.11 -5.70 -9.92
CA PRO A 80 1.35 -6.31 -10.38
C PRO A 80 2.63 -5.57 -9.96
N ASN A 81 2.62 -4.24 -9.95
CA ASN A 81 3.80 -3.40 -9.69
C ASN A 81 3.59 -2.33 -8.61
N HIS A 82 2.49 -2.38 -7.87
CA HIS A 82 2.22 -1.45 -6.77
C HIS A 82 1.15 -1.98 -5.83
N ILE A 83 1.07 -1.35 -4.67
CA ILE A 83 0.08 -1.65 -3.63
C ILE A 83 -0.69 -0.36 -3.35
N HIS A 84 -2.01 -0.42 -3.39
CA HIS A 84 -2.89 0.60 -2.83
C HIS A 84 -3.45 0.12 -1.52
N VAL A 85 -3.40 0.96 -0.50
CA VAL A 85 -3.91 0.62 0.82
C VAL A 85 -4.50 1.84 1.52
N ILE A 86 -5.61 1.64 2.22
CA ILE A 86 -6.12 2.58 3.22
C ILE A 86 -5.69 2.06 4.59
N ILE A 87 -4.92 2.87 5.30
CA ILE A 87 -4.45 2.61 6.67
C ILE A 87 -5.20 3.52 7.62
N GLU A 88 -5.83 2.94 8.61
CA GLU A 88 -6.40 3.66 9.74
C GLU A 88 -5.37 3.73 10.88
N LEU A 89 -5.11 4.92 11.37
CA LEU A 89 -4.45 5.15 12.64
C LEU A 89 -5.51 5.44 13.70
N LYS A 90 -5.69 4.54 14.65
CA LYS A 90 -6.67 4.67 15.73
C LYS A 90 -6.18 5.64 16.80
N MET A 91 -7.11 6.18 17.57
CA MET A 91 -6.77 6.94 18.77
C MET A 91 -6.03 6.06 19.77
N MET A 92 -5.05 6.66 20.43
CA MET A 92 -4.31 6.06 21.56
C MET A 92 -4.25 7.02 22.73
N PRO A 93 -4.04 6.54 23.96
CA PRO A 93 -3.76 7.39 25.11
C PRO A 93 -2.56 8.31 24.83
N ILE A 94 -2.67 9.59 25.22
CA ILE A 94 -1.66 10.64 24.98
C ILE A 94 -0.30 10.27 25.61
N SER A 95 -0.30 9.45 26.64
CA SER A 95 0.92 8.98 27.35
C SER A 95 1.76 8.00 26.54
N GLU A 96 1.25 7.43 25.45
CA GLU A 96 1.98 6.43 24.67
C GLU A 96 2.67 7.08 23.46
N LYS A 97 3.95 6.81 23.32
CA LYS A 97 4.74 7.20 22.15
C LYS A 97 4.31 6.38 20.94
N ARG A 98 3.97 7.06 19.86
CA ARG A 98 3.54 6.42 18.61
C ARG A 98 4.43 6.80 17.44
N ALA A 99 4.63 5.86 16.54
CA ALA A 99 5.24 6.14 15.26
C ALA A 99 4.25 6.86 14.33
N ASP A 100 4.72 7.76 13.51
CA ASP A 100 3.93 8.38 12.46
C ASP A 100 3.79 7.44 11.24
N LEU A 101 2.92 7.80 10.30
CA LEU A 101 2.69 7.02 9.10
C LEU A 101 3.99 6.78 8.31
N MET A 102 4.89 7.76 8.25
CA MET A 102 6.15 7.66 7.51
C MET A 102 7.04 6.57 8.10
N ALA A 103 7.20 6.55 9.43
CA ALA A 103 7.97 5.53 10.14
C ALA A 103 7.35 4.13 9.96
N ILE A 104 6.02 4.03 10.03
CA ILE A 104 5.29 2.76 9.82
C ILE A 104 5.55 2.21 8.42
N LEU A 105 5.45 3.05 7.39
CA LEU A 105 5.67 2.63 6.00
C LEU A 105 7.14 2.32 5.70
N CYS A 106 8.09 3.04 6.32
CA CYS A 106 9.50 2.69 6.24
C CYS A 106 9.78 1.33 6.88
N ALA A 107 9.18 1.05 8.05
CA ALA A 107 9.27 -0.26 8.68
C ALA A 107 8.68 -1.36 7.79
N TYR A 108 7.50 -1.14 7.20
CA TYR A 108 6.89 -2.06 6.25
C TYR A 108 7.84 -2.42 5.11
N LYS A 109 8.34 -1.42 4.38
CA LYS A 109 9.22 -1.65 3.23
C LYS A 109 10.51 -2.36 3.62
N SER A 110 11.07 -2.02 4.77
CA SER A 110 12.29 -2.65 5.29
C SER A 110 12.08 -4.13 5.63
N LEU A 111 11.00 -4.44 6.35
CA LEU A 111 10.68 -5.82 6.75
C LEU A 111 10.30 -6.68 5.55
N ALA A 112 9.47 -6.17 4.65
CA ALA A 112 9.09 -6.87 3.42
C ALA A 112 10.33 -7.14 2.54
N THR A 113 11.17 -6.15 2.32
CA THR A 113 12.43 -6.30 1.56
C THR A 113 13.35 -7.34 2.18
N ARG A 114 13.49 -7.33 3.51
CA ARG A 114 14.33 -8.31 4.22
C ARG A 114 13.83 -9.73 4.02
N GLN A 115 12.53 -9.97 4.17
CA GLN A 115 11.94 -11.29 3.98
C GLN A 115 12.03 -11.75 2.53
N LEU A 116 11.73 -10.88 1.55
CA LEU A 116 11.87 -11.16 0.14
C LEU A 116 13.31 -11.54 -0.22
N ASN A 117 14.28 -10.78 0.25
CA ASN A 117 15.70 -11.08 0.01
C ASN A 117 16.14 -12.40 0.64
N GLN A 118 15.58 -12.76 1.78
CA GLN A 118 15.86 -14.03 2.43
C GLN A 118 15.27 -15.21 1.64
N VAL A 119 14.00 -15.12 1.24
CA VAL A 119 13.29 -16.18 0.51
C VAL A 119 13.88 -16.38 -0.88
N PHE A 120 14.12 -15.30 -1.62
CA PHE A 120 14.62 -15.36 -3.00
C PHE A 120 16.14 -15.35 -3.11
N GLN A 121 16.86 -15.34 -1.98
CA GLN A 121 18.33 -15.33 -1.94
C GLN A 121 18.93 -14.18 -2.78
N THR A 122 18.36 -13.00 -2.62
CA THR A 122 18.75 -11.78 -3.33
C THR A 122 19.25 -10.70 -2.38
N PRO A 123 20.38 -10.91 -1.66
CA PRO A 123 20.86 -9.94 -0.68
C PRO A 123 21.12 -8.58 -1.33
N GLY A 124 20.63 -7.53 -0.68
CA GLY A 124 20.80 -6.16 -1.14
C GLY A 124 19.86 -5.72 -2.27
N LYS A 125 19.01 -6.60 -2.80
CA LYS A 125 18.03 -6.21 -3.82
C LYS A 125 17.00 -5.24 -3.23
N LYS A 126 16.73 -4.16 -3.97
CA LYS A 126 15.65 -3.23 -3.69
C LYS A 126 14.35 -3.74 -4.33
N TRP A 127 13.33 -3.94 -3.53
CA TRP A 127 12.01 -4.40 -3.99
C TRP A 127 11.02 -3.27 -4.18
N PHE A 128 11.17 -2.18 -3.42
CA PHE A 128 10.27 -1.03 -3.44
C PHE A 128 11.01 0.25 -3.75
N GLN A 129 10.29 1.21 -4.34
CA GLN A 129 10.80 2.56 -4.52
C GLN A 129 11.08 3.21 -3.15
N THR A 130 12.04 4.12 -3.12
CA THR A 130 12.45 4.81 -1.88
C THR A 130 11.30 5.62 -1.28
N SER A 131 10.54 6.31 -2.13
CA SER A 131 9.35 7.08 -1.71
C SER A 131 8.07 6.27 -1.86
N PHE A 132 7.01 6.78 -1.31
CA PHE A 132 5.63 6.33 -1.48
C PHE A 132 4.73 7.56 -1.59
N TYR A 133 3.47 7.35 -2.01
CA TYR A 133 2.47 8.41 -2.14
C TYR A 133 1.45 8.24 -1.03
N GLU A 134 1.11 9.32 -0.35
CA GLU A 134 0.10 9.34 0.70
C GLU A 134 -0.88 10.50 0.52
N THR A 135 -2.12 10.28 0.90
CA THR A 135 -3.18 11.28 0.96
C THR A 135 -3.96 11.11 2.25
N VAL A 136 -4.17 12.19 2.97
CA VAL A 136 -5.03 12.20 4.16
C VAL A 136 -6.48 12.21 3.70
N LEU A 137 -7.27 11.23 4.14
CA LEU A 137 -8.69 11.14 3.84
C LEU A 137 -9.47 11.92 4.91
N ARG A 138 -9.84 13.16 4.62
CA ARG A 138 -10.38 14.11 5.60
C ARG A 138 -11.88 14.05 5.80
N ASN A 139 -12.59 13.36 4.92
CA ASN A 139 -14.04 13.24 4.97
C ASN A 139 -14.50 11.92 4.38
N GLU A 140 -15.78 11.61 4.62
CA GLU A 140 -16.38 10.37 4.16
C GLU A 140 -16.43 10.25 2.63
N ALA A 141 -16.63 11.34 1.92
CA ALA A 141 -16.67 11.34 0.45
C ALA A 141 -15.30 10.95 -0.12
N ALA A 142 -14.21 11.52 0.39
CA ALA A 142 -12.85 11.15 -0.02
C ALA A 142 -12.52 9.69 0.30
N TYR A 143 -12.93 9.22 1.47
CA TYR A 143 -12.77 7.82 1.87
C TYR A 143 -13.50 6.87 0.93
N ARG A 144 -14.77 7.13 0.63
CA ARG A 144 -15.58 6.28 -0.28
C ARG A 144 -15.04 6.28 -1.70
N GLU A 145 -14.55 7.43 -2.18
CA GLU A 145 -13.93 7.53 -3.50
C GLU A 145 -12.65 6.68 -3.60
N CYS A 146 -11.77 6.76 -2.61
CA CYS A 146 -10.57 5.94 -2.53
C CYS A 146 -10.90 4.45 -2.40
N TRP A 147 -11.87 4.11 -1.58
CA TRP A 147 -12.31 2.73 -1.40
C TRP A 147 -12.78 2.12 -2.73
N ARG A 148 -13.62 2.84 -3.47
CA ARG A 148 -14.07 2.45 -4.82
C ARG A 148 -12.91 2.36 -5.80
N TYR A 149 -12.01 3.33 -5.78
CA TYR A 149 -10.82 3.33 -6.64
C TYR A 149 -9.97 2.08 -6.45
N ILE A 150 -9.73 1.67 -5.21
CA ILE A 150 -8.99 0.44 -4.89
C ILE A 150 -9.72 -0.78 -5.44
N ASP A 151 -11.03 -0.84 -5.27
CA ASP A 151 -11.86 -1.97 -5.70
C ASP A 151 -11.92 -2.10 -7.23
N GLU A 152 -12.00 -0.99 -7.94
CA GLU A 152 -12.05 -0.95 -9.40
C GLU A 152 -10.68 -1.06 -10.10
N ASN A 153 -9.58 -0.94 -9.36
CA ASN A 153 -8.24 -0.85 -9.95
C ASN A 153 -7.88 -2.06 -10.83
N PRO A 154 -8.16 -3.32 -10.45
CA PRO A 154 -7.90 -4.47 -11.31
C PRO A 154 -8.66 -4.42 -12.63
N VAL A 155 -9.94 -4.05 -12.61
CA VAL A 155 -10.75 -3.91 -13.83
C VAL A 155 -10.21 -2.82 -14.74
N LYS A 156 -9.84 -1.67 -14.18
CA LYS A 156 -9.23 -0.57 -14.93
C LYS A 156 -7.94 -0.97 -15.62
N LEU A 157 -7.10 -1.76 -14.96
CA LEU A 157 -5.88 -2.29 -15.55
C LEU A 157 -6.21 -3.15 -16.80
N LEU A 158 -7.17 -4.05 -16.70
CA LEU A 158 -7.54 -4.95 -17.79
C LEU A 158 -8.22 -4.22 -18.96
N LEU A 159 -8.90 -3.10 -18.68
CA LEU A 159 -9.49 -2.25 -19.70
C LEU A 159 -8.48 -1.28 -20.34
N GLY A 160 -7.22 -1.30 -19.91
CA GLY A 160 -6.16 -0.45 -20.47
C GLY A 160 -6.20 1.00 -19.99
N TYR A 161 -6.92 1.31 -18.92
CA TYR A 161 -6.82 2.60 -18.25
C TYR A 161 -5.51 2.69 -17.46
N HIS A 162 -4.45 3.11 -18.13
CA HIS A 162 -3.18 3.42 -17.50
C HIS A 162 -3.19 4.84 -16.95
N ARG A 163 -2.78 4.97 -15.72
CA ARG A 163 -2.39 6.27 -15.17
C ARG A 163 -0.90 6.46 -15.25
#